data_1113d784af753091e7e4e51208edb6b4
#
_entry.id   1113d784af753091e7e4e51208edb6b4
#
_cell.length_a   1.000
_cell.length_b   1.000
_cell.length_c   1.000
_cell.angle_alpha   90.00
_cell.angle_beta   90.00
_cell.angle_gamma   90.00
#
_symmetry.space_group_name_H-M   'P 1'
#
loop_
_entity.id
_entity.type
_entity.pdbx_description
1 polymer ?
#
loop_
_entity_poly.entity_id
_entity_poly.type
_entity_poly.pdbx_seq_one_letter_code
_entity_poly.pdbx_strand_id
1 'polypeptide(L)'
;DDFDHLDDYDMIIVNGMGLRIDENQRKQLEEASYKVPTLTHAATNPANNIVSVDNFDADYLMLYIENGGKKNYHSMLAYIRKFIDGKKFMAPEPERVNERPDYLLTHFDPKDEKGDELGFNSIREYNAFLAKNGLYKEGAPTILLTGFMGAAPDMEKAFEKKGFMVYRINKLQSFIAGHHADSIQANAVVNMAHGRLGDYFVEFLKQKNIPLFSPLNINRLTTEWESDKQGMNGGFMSQSIVTPEIDGAIRPYVVFGQRINK
;
A
#
# COMPACT_ATOMS: atom_id res chain seq x y z
N ASP A 1 -3.58 5.29 27.94
CA ASP A 1 -2.37 5.00 27.16
C ASP A 1 -1.41 4.26 28.08
N ASP A 2 -1.18 2.96 27.79
CA ASP A 2 -0.58 2.02 28.75
C ASP A 2 0.96 1.94 28.69
N PHE A 3 1.63 3.01 28.27
CA PHE A 3 3.11 3.05 28.30
C PHE A 3 3.70 2.97 29.70
N ASP A 4 2.93 3.26 30.74
CA ASP A 4 3.40 3.19 32.15
C ASP A 4 3.46 1.75 32.69
N HIS A 5 2.90 0.77 31.93
CA HIS A 5 2.77 -0.63 32.34
C HIS A 5 3.39 -1.62 31.34
N LEU A 6 4.35 -1.19 30.53
CA LEU A 6 4.98 -2.04 29.52
C LEU A 6 5.72 -3.25 30.12
N ASP A 7 6.18 -3.13 31.36
CA ASP A 7 6.87 -4.20 32.09
C ASP A 7 5.92 -5.34 32.55
N ASP A 8 4.61 -5.12 32.49
CA ASP A 8 3.60 -6.12 32.89
C ASP A 8 3.30 -7.12 31.76
N TYR A 9 3.82 -6.90 30.56
CA TYR A 9 3.62 -7.78 29.42
C TYR A 9 4.74 -8.81 29.26
N ASP A 10 4.39 -9.99 28.77
CA ASP A 10 5.37 -11.06 28.44
C ASP A 10 6.10 -10.77 27.11
N MET A 11 5.53 -10.01 26.22
CA MET A 11 6.11 -9.57 24.96
C MET A 11 5.40 -8.31 24.45
N ILE A 12 6.17 -7.42 23.82
CA ILE A 12 5.68 -6.18 23.22
C ILE A 12 5.87 -6.25 21.70
N ILE A 13 4.78 -6.12 20.96
CA ILE A 13 4.82 -5.98 19.49
C ILE A 13 4.11 -4.69 19.12
N VAL A 14 4.82 -3.79 18.44
CA VAL A 14 4.29 -2.50 18.00
C VAL A 14 4.38 -2.35 16.50
N ASN A 15 3.24 -2.21 15.83
CA ASN A 15 3.22 -1.71 14.46
C ASN A 15 3.19 -0.18 14.51
N GLY A 16 4.35 0.43 14.26
CA GLY A 16 4.56 1.87 14.36
C GLY A 16 4.07 2.69 13.17
N MET A 17 3.49 2.04 12.14
CA MET A 17 3.00 2.74 10.96
C MET A 17 1.88 3.73 11.33
N GLY A 18 2.14 5.02 11.10
CA GLY A 18 1.20 6.09 11.43
C GLY A 18 1.05 6.40 12.93
N LEU A 19 1.72 5.67 13.82
CA LEU A 19 1.76 6.00 15.24
C LEU A 19 2.73 7.17 15.49
N ARG A 20 2.27 8.13 16.27
CA ARG A 20 3.12 9.18 16.83
C ARG A 20 3.51 8.77 18.23
N ILE A 21 4.75 8.38 18.38
CA ILE A 21 5.37 8.07 19.69
C ILE A 21 6.21 9.28 20.04
N ASP A 22 5.90 9.93 21.15
CA ASP A 22 6.68 11.04 21.67
C ASP A 22 7.99 10.55 22.32
N GLU A 23 8.86 11.49 22.69
CA GLU A 23 10.17 11.15 23.23
C GLU A 23 10.09 10.41 24.58
N ASN A 24 9.10 10.76 25.43
CA ASN A 24 8.89 10.09 26.71
C ASN A 24 8.40 8.65 26.51
N GLN A 25 7.41 8.47 25.64
CA GLN A 25 6.89 7.14 25.25
C GLN A 25 7.98 6.26 24.62
N ARG A 26 8.82 6.85 23.74
CA ARG A 26 9.97 6.15 23.16
C ARG A 26 10.94 5.67 24.23
N LYS A 27 11.25 6.53 25.20
CA LYS A 27 12.14 6.19 26.32
C LYS A 27 11.55 5.07 27.19
N GLN A 28 10.27 5.13 27.52
CA GLN A 28 9.58 4.07 28.26
C GLN A 28 9.61 2.73 27.52
N LEU A 29 9.39 2.74 26.21
CA LEU A 29 9.48 1.55 25.37
C LEU A 29 10.91 0.99 25.30
N GLU A 30 11.91 1.85 25.21
CA GLU A 30 13.33 1.48 25.24
C GLU A 30 13.70 0.86 26.59
N GLU A 31 13.30 1.47 27.71
CA GLU A 31 13.54 0.94 29.06
C GLU A 31 12.86 -0.43 29.26
N ALA A 32 11.61 -0.58 28.81
CA ALA A 32 10.89 -1.85 28.85
C ALA A 32 11.57 -2.93 28.00
N SER A 33 12.16 -2.56 26.87
CA SER A 33 12.83 -3.51 25.97
C SER A 33 14.05 -4.23 26.57
N TYR A 34 14.64 -3.70 27.63
CA TYR A 34 15.70 -4.37 28.39
C TYR A 34 15.19 -5.52 29.28
N LYS A 35 13.88 -5.57 29.54
CA LYS A 35 13.27 -6.56 30.44
C LYS A 35 12.29 -7.47 29.68
N VAL A 36 11.58 -6.94 28.71
CA VAL A 36 10.50 -7.59 27.96
C VAL A 36 10.91 -7.74 26.50
N PRO A 37 10.82 -8.95 25.91
CA PRO A 37 11.05 -9.14 24.48
C PRO A 37 10.20 -8.15 23.66
N THR A 38 10.84 -7.30 22.87
CA THR A 38 10.18 -6.21 22.16
C THR A 38 10.51 -6.24 20.69
N LEU A 39 9.49 -6.09 19.85
CA LEU A 39 9.58 -5.92 18.41
C LEU A 39 8.73 -4.74 17.98
N THR A 40 9.36 -3.60 17.70
CA THR A 40 8.71 -2.45 17.07
C THR A 40 9.14 -2.39 15.61
N HIS A 41 8.19 -2.30 14.70
CA HIS A 41 8.46 -2.24 13.26
C HIS A 41 7.62 -1.18 12.56
N ALA A 42 8.03 -0.83 11.33
CA ALA A 42 7.34 0.12 10.46
C ALA A 42 7.07 1.50 11.08
N ALA A 43 7.87 1.92 12.08
CA ALA A 43 7.73 3.25 12.66
C ALA A 43 8.05 4.33 11.62
N THR A 44 7.22 5.37 11.56
CA THR A 44 7.42 6.52 10.68
C THR A 44 8.75 7.22 10.95
N ASN A 45 9.16 7.28 12.22
CA ASN A 45 10.51 7.65 12.62
C ASN A 45 11.32 6.37 12.89
N PRO A 46 12.35 6.05 12.09
CA PRO A 46 13.17 4.84 12.28
C PRO A 46 13.79 4.69 13.67
N ALA A 47 14.04 5.81 14.38
CA ALA A 47 14.53 5.78 15.76
C ALA A 47 13.56 5.14 16.76
N ASN A 48 12.31 4.98 16.38
CA ASN A 48 11.27 4.33 17.18
C ASN A 48 11.16 2.81 16.89
N ASN A 49 11.95 2.27 15.98
CA ASN A 49 12.05 0.83 15.75
C ASN A 49 12.99 0.22 16.79
N ILE A 50 12.42 -0.18 17.93
CA ILE A 50 13.12 -0.78 19.05
C ILE A 50 12.91 -2.30 18.96
N VAL A 51 14.02 -3.05 18.90
CA VAL A 51 14.02 -4.51 18.79
C VAL A 51 14.98 -5.07 19.85
N SER A 52 14.45 -5.91 20.75
CA SER A 52 15.25 -6.61 21.77
C SER A 52 15.23 -8.14 21.62
N VAL A 53 14.43 -8.67 20.70
CA VAL A 53 14.52 -10.07 20.27
C VAL A 53 15.71 -10.25 19.32
N ASP A 54 16.26 -11.47 19.21
CA ASP A 54 17.34 -11.69 18.24
C ASP A 54 16.87 -11.50 16.78
N ASN A 55 17.83 -11.25 15.89
CA ASN A 55 17.50 -10.92 14.50
C ASN A 55 16.74 -12.04 13.79
N PHE A 56 17.06 -13.30 14.08
CA PHE A 56 16.35 -14.43 13.47
C PHE A 56 14.87 -14.45 13.90
N ASP A 57 14.61 -14.23 15.18
CA ASP A 57 13.26 -14.17 15.70
C ASP A 57 12.49 -12.97 15.21
N ALA A 58 13.15 -11.81 15.13
CA ALA A 58 12.55 -10.59 14.58
C ALA A 58 12.13 -10.81 13.12
N ASP A 59 13.03 -11.31 12.27
CA ASP A 59 12.75 -11.58 10.87
C ASP A 59 11.63 -12.62 10.70
N TYR A 60 11.63 -13.65 11.54
CA TYR A 60 10.61 -14.70 11.47
C TYR A 60 9.23 -14.20 11.92
N LEU A 61 9.16 -13.38 12.97
CA LEU A 61 7.92 -12.73 13.39
C LEU A 61 7.40 -11.76 12.33
N MET A 62 8.32 -11.05 11.66
CA MET A 62 7.95 -10.15 10.57
C MET A 62 7.31 -10.90 9.41
N LEU A 63 7.77 -12.11 9.06
CA LEU A 63 7.13 -12.91 8.01
C LEU A 63 5.65 -13.19 8.30
N TYR A 64 5.28 -13.47 9.56
CA TYR A 64 3.88 -13.64 9.94
C TYR A 64 3.08 -12.34 9.81
N ILE A 65 3.68 -11.21 10.24
CA ILE A 65 3.02 -9.90 10.26
C ILE A 65 2.78 -9.40 8.82
N GLU A 66 3.81 -9.48 7.97
CA GLU A 66 3.76 -9.01 6.58
C GLU A 66 2.78 -9.81 5.72
N ASN A 67 2.73 -11.12 5.94
CA ASN A 67 1.78 -11.97 5.25
C ASN A 67 0.36 -11.89 5.84
N GLY A 68 0.23 -11.53 7.12
CA GLY A 68 -1.04 -11.30 7.78
C GLY A 68 -2.00 -12.50 7.75
N GLY A 69 -3.26 -12.22 8.02
CA GLY A 69 -4.32 -13.23 8.00
C GLY A 69 -4.42 -14.06 9.29
N LYS A 70 -5.61 -14.61 9.53
CA LYS A 70 -5.93 -15.30 10.78
C LYS A 70 -4.99 -16.47 11.09
N LYS A 71 -4.60 -17.24 10.08
CA LYS A 71 -3.70 -18.39 10.27
C LYS A 71 -2.29 -17.95 10.66
N ASN A 72 -1.74 -16.94 9.96
CA ASN A 72 -0.41 -16.41 10.27
C ASN A 72 -0.36 -15.82 11.68
N TYR A 73 -1.36 -15.02 12.07
CA TYR A 73 -1.41 -14.50 13.44
C TYR A 73 -1.55 -15.59 14.49
N HIS A 74 -2.33 -16.66 14.22
CA HIS A 74 -2.42 -17.80 15.13
C HIS A 74 -1.07 -18.54 15.26
N SER A 75 -0.38 -18.76 14.14
CA SER A 75 0.94 -19.37 14.12
C SER A 75 2.00 -18.51 14.79
N MET A 76 1.93 -17.18 14.60
CA MET A 76 2.77 -16.20 15.28
C MET A 76 2.61 -16.28 16.81
N LEU A 77 1.38 -16.34 17.31
CA LEU A 77 1.11 -16.47 18.73
C LEU A 77 1.68 -17.78 19.29
N ALA A 78 1.57 -18.89 18.54
CA ALA A 78 2.23 -20.15 18.92
C ALA A 78 3.76 -20.01 18.95
N TYR A 79 4.35 -19.31 17.98
CA TYR A 79 5.79 -19.03 17.94
C TYR A 79 6.26 -18.18 19.12
N ILE A 80 5.50 -17.15 19.49
CA ILE A 80 5.79 -16.25 20.61
C ILE A 80 5.84 -17.00 21.94
N ARG A 81 5.13 -18.15 22.08
CA ARG A 81 5.15 -18.96 23.29
C ARG A 81 6.55 -19.39 23.74
N LYS A 82 7.53 -19.45 22.82
CA LYS A 82 8.92 -19.72 23.20
C LYS A 82 9.51 -18.64 24.12
N PHE A 83 9.10 -17.38 23.96
CA PHE A 83 9.56 -16.26 24.81
C PHE A 83 8.83 -16.21 26.14
N ILE A 84 7.55 -16.61 26.17
CA ILE A 84 6.70 -16.59 27.35
C ILE A 84 6.97 -17.80 28.24
N ASP A 85 6.94 -19.01 27.64
CA ASP A 85 6.99 -20.27 28.39
C ASP A 85 8.37 -20.93 28.38
N GLY A 86 9.33 -20.37 27.65
CA GLY A 86 10.64 -21.02 27.43
C GLY A 86 10.56 -22.34 26.68
N LYS A 87 9.42 -22.67 26.07
CA LYS A 87 9.19 -23.93 25.38
C LYS A 87 9.39 -23.76 23.87
N LYS A 88 10.03 -24.75 23.25
CA LYS A 88 10.08 -24.84 21.79
C LYS A 88 8.74 -25.38 21.30
N PHE A 89 7.85 -24.46 20.91
CA PHE A 89 6.66 -24.82 20.16
C PHE A 89 7.00 -24.95 18.69
N MET A 90 6.48 -26.00 18.06
CA MET A 90 6.46 -26.12 16.61
C MET A 90 5.29 -25.26 16.10
N ALA A 91 5.55 -23.99 15.83
CA ALA A 91 4.61 -23.18 15.11
C ALA A 91 4.67 -23.53 13.62
N PRO A 92 3.54 -23.62 12.91
CA PRO A 92 3.54 -23.74 11.45
C PRO A 92 4.32 -22.58 10.84
N GLU A 93 5.04 -22.84 9.75
CA GLU A 93 5.72 -21.78 9.00
C GLU A 93 4.74 -20.71 8.52
N PRO A 94 5.21 -19.46 8.35
CA PRO A 94 4.37 -18.40 7.80
C PRO A 94 3.83 -18.78 6.42
N GLU A 95 2.52 -18.80 6.27
CA GLU A 95 1.91 -18.94 4.96
C GLU A 95 2.17 -17.67 4.17
N ARG A 96 2.81 -17.78 3.01
CA ARG A 96 3.06 -16.66 2.12
C ARG A 96 1.79 -16.29 1.34
N VAL A 97 0.88 -15.62 2.02
CA VAL A 97 -0.43 -15.23 1.48
C VAL A 97 -0.30 -14.09 0.46
N ASN A 98 0.77 -13.31 0.55
CA ASN A 98 1.00 -12.12 -0.25
C ASN A 98 2.15 -12.24 -1.26
N GLU A 99 2.60 -13.45 -1.60
CA GLU A 99 3.39 -13.60 -2.81
C GLU A 99 2.49 -13.30 -4.02
N ARG A 100 2.12 -12.03 -4.16
CA ARG A 100 1.70 -11.56 -5.47
C ARG A 100 2.92 -11.71 -6.36
N PRO A 101 2.82 -12.50 -7.42
CA PRO A 101 3.90 -12.57 -8.38
C PRO A 101 4.31 -11.15 -8.76
N ASP A 102 5.58 -10.95 -8.95
CA ASP A 102 6.21 -9.66 -9.15
C ASP A 102 5.92 -9.09 -10.55
N TYR A 103 4.64 -9.01 -10.88
CA TYR A 103 4.19 -8.56 -12.19
C TYR A 103 4.51 -7.07 -12.41
N LEU A 104 4.87 -6.74 -13.64
CA LEU A 104 5.08 -5.37 -14.08
C LEU A 104 3.75 -4.62 -14.20
N LEU A 105 2.76 -5.27 -14.79
CA LEU A 105 1.42 -4.76 -15.05
C LEU A 105 0.39 -5.74 -14.51
N THR A 106 -0.76 -5.22 -14.13
CA THR A 106 -1.91 -6.03 -13.73
C THR A 106 -3.17 -5.55 -14.43
N HIS A 107 -4.18 -6.38 -14.48
CA HIS A 107 -5.50 -6.07 -14.99
C HIS A 107 -6.56 -6.92 -14.29
N PHE A 108 -7.74 -6.41 -14.05
CA PHE A 108 -8.84 -7.25 -13.58
C PHE A 108 -9.35 -8.15 -14.71
N ASP A 109 -9.67 -9.40 -14.41
CA ASP A 109 -10.25 -10.28 -15.40
C ASP A 109 -11.62 -9.72 -15.84
N PRO A 110 -11.77 -9.33 -17.14
CA PRO A 110 -13.04 -8.79 -17.62
C PRO A 110 -14.20 -9.78 -17.57
N LYS A 111 -13.89 -11.07 -17.38
CA LYS A 111 -14.87 -12.17 -17.32
C LYS A 111 -15.26 -12.54 -15.89
N ASP A 112 -14.52 -12.05 -14.91
CA ASP A 112 -14.78 -12.31 -13.49
C ASP A 112 -15.45 -11.10 -12.82
N GLU A 113 -16.71 -11.28 -12.40
CA GLU A 113 -17.44 -10.26 -11.65
C GLU A 113 -16.85 -10.00 -10.27
N LYS A 114 -16.13 -10.98 -9.70
CA LYS A 114 -15.46 -10.84 -8.40
C LYS A 114 -14.17 -10.04 -8.47
N GLY A 115 -13.65 -9.84 -9.69
CA GLY A 115 -12.51 -9.00 -9.91
C GLY A 115 -11.17 -9.64 -9.57
N ASP A 116 -10.97 -10.90 -9.95
CA ASP A 116 -9.65 -11.53 -9.89
C ASP A 116 -8.64 -10.74 -10.71
N GLU A 117 -7.44 -10.56 -10.15
CA GLU A 117 -6.38 -9.78 -10.75
C GLU A 117 -5.43 -10.69 -11.53
N LEU A 118 -5.25 -10.36 -12.81
CA LEU A 118 -4.30 -11.01 -13.71
C LEU A 118 -3.00 -10.21 -13.77
N GLY A 119 -1.86 -10.89 -13.83
CA GLY A 119 -0.55 -10.26 -13.86
C GLY A 119 0.22 -10.54 -15.15
N PHE A 120 1.05 -9.56 -15.56
CA PHE A 120 1.82 -9.57 -16.79
C PHE A 120 3.24 -9.07 -16.54
N ASN A 121 4.21 -9.77 -17.13
CA ASN A 121 5.63 -9.44 -16.98
C ASN A 121 6.16 -8.53 -18.11
N SER A 122 5.36 -8.32 -19.14
CA SER A 122 5.75 -7.47 -20.27
C SER A 122 4.56 -6.73 -20.88
N ILE A 123 4.85 -5.58 -21.50
CA ILE A 123 3.87 -4.81 -22.27
C ILE A 123 3.32 -5.63 -23.44
N ARG A 124 4.14 -6.48 -24.05
CA ARG A 124 3.72 -7.33 -25.18
C ARG A 124 2.64 -8.32 -24.74
N GLU A 125 2.81 -8.98 -23.60
CA GLU A 125 1.80 -9.89 -23.03
C GLU A 125 0.52 -9.14 -22.69
N TYR A 126 0.67 -7.98 -22.06
CA TYR A 126 -0.44 -7.12 -21.69
C TYR A 126 -1.25 -6.67 -22.92
N ASN A 127 -0.57 -6.18 -23.97
CA ASN A 127 -1.23 -5.77 -25.23
C ASN A 127 -1.94 -6.94 -25.92
N ALA A 128 -1.36 -8.13 -25.90
CA ALA A 128 -2.00 -9.33 -26.43
C ALA A 128 -3.27 -9.68 -25.65
N PHE A 129 -3.24 -9.52 -24.32
CA PHE A 129 -4.42 -9.70 -23.47
C PHE A 129 -5.50 -8.64 -23.79
N LEU A 130 -5.15 -7.36 -23.87
CA LEU A 130 -6.09 -6.29 -24.23
C LEU A 130 -6.73 -6.56 -25.59
N ALA A 131 -5.94 -6.96 -26.60
CA ALA A 131 -6.44 -7.29 -27.93
C ALA A 131 -7.41 -8.48 -27.91
N LYS A 132 -7.06 -9.54 -27.18
CA LYS A 132 -7.91 -10.73 -27.03
C LYS A 132 -9.27 -10.43 -26.39
N ASN A 133 -9.34 -9.44 -25.51
CA ASN A 133 -10.55 -9.05 -24.81
C ASN A 133 -11.27 -7.84 -25.44
N GLY A 134 -10.81 -7.36 -26.61
CA GLY A 134 -11.43 -6.21 -27.31
C GLY A 134 -11.19 -4.85 -26.62
N LEU A 135 -10.22 -4.79 -25.73
CA LEU A 135 -9.84 -3.59 -24.97
C LEU A 135 -8.71 -2.80 -25.66
N TYR A 136 -7.95 -3.44 -26.56
CA TYR A 136 -6.93 -2.77 -27.36
C TYR A 136 -7.59 -2.01 -28.52
N LYS A 137 -7.34 -0.71 -28.58
CA LYS A 137 -7.86 0.17 -29.64
C LYS A 137 -6.74 1.04 -30.15
N GLU A 138 -6.33 0.86 -31.38
CA GLU A 138 -5.29 1.67 -32.00
C GLU A 138 -5.68 3.16 -32.02
N GLY A 139 -4.78 4.02 -31.59
CA GLY A 139 -5.01 5.47 -31.50
C GLY A 139 -5.93 5.92 -30.35
N ALA A 140 -6.41 5.01 -29.53
CA ALA A 140 -7.20 5.41 -28.36
C ALA A 140 -6.33 6.14 -27.31
N PRO A 141 -6.90 7.11 -26.61
CA PRO A 141 -6.19 7.77 -25.53
C PRO A 141 -5.84 6.76 -24.41
N THR A 142 -4.63 6.87 -23.90
CA THR A 142 -4.04 5.91 -22.95
C THR A 142 -3.85 6.51 -21.59
N ILE A 143 -4.27 5.80 -20.57
CA ILE A 143 -4.10 6.14 -19.15
C ILE A 143 -3.14 5.16 -18.49
N LEU A 144 -2.13 5.69 -17.79
CA LEU A 144 -1.34 4.93 -16.84
C LEU A 144 -2.01 5.04 -15.47
N LEU A 145 -2.38 3.93 -14.89
CA LEU A 145 -3.05 3.85 -13.59
C LEU A 145 -2.10 3.20 -12.59
N THR A 146 -1.80 3.87 -11.48
CA THR A 146 -0.80 3.43 -10.50
C THR A 146 -1.18 3.78 -9.07
N GLY A 147 -0.38 3.32 -8.10
CA GLY A 147 -0.52 3.70 -6.69
C GLY A 147 -1.70 3.06 -5.97
N PHE A 148 -2.07 1.84 -6.35
CA PHE A 148 -3.20 1.17 -5.75
C PHE A 148 -2.96 0.83 -4.28
N MET A 149 -3.87 1.27 -3.43
CA MET A 149 -3.98 0.88 -2.03
C MET A 149 -5.22 0.01 -1.81
N GLY A 150 -5.41 -0.97 -2.69
CA GLY A 150 -6.57 -1.85 -2.75
C GLY A 150 -7.08 -2.03 -4.17
N ALA A 151 -8.10 -2.88 -4.34
CA ALA A 151 -8.73 -3.13 -5.62
C ALA A 151 -9.59 -1.93 -6.06
N ALA A 152 -9.40 -1.47 -7.29
CA ALA A 152 -10.24 -0.44 -7.90
C ALA A 152 -10.72 -0.90 -9.31
N PRO A 153 -11.40 -2.06 -9.42
CA PRO A 153 -11.86 -2.59 -10.71
C PRO A 153 -12.82 -1.65 -11.42
N ASP A 154 -13.66 -0.96 -10.67
CA ASP A 154 -14.67 -0.07 -11.23
C ASP A 154 -14.07 1.14 -11.95
N MET A 155 -12.94 1.64 -11.47
CA MET A 155 -12.23 2.75 -12.13
C MET A 155 -11.64 2.29 -13.46
N GLU A 156 -10.96 1.15 -13.49
CA GLU A 156 -10.39 0.56 -14.71
C GLU A 156 -11.48 0.33 -15.74
N LYS A 157 -12.55 -0.39 -15.36
CA LYS A 157 -13.72 -0.64 -16.21
C LYS A 157 -14.40 0.65 -16.69
N ALA A 158 -14.45 1.69 -15.86
CA ALA A 158 -15.04 2.97 -16.25
C ALA A 158 -14.23 3.69 -17.34
N PHE A 159 -12.91 3.67 -17.24
CA PHE A 159 -12.04 4.23 -18.28
C PHE A 159 -12.17 3.45 -19.60
N GLU A 160 -12.14 2.13 -19.54
CA GLU A 160 -12.28 1.27 -20.72
C GLU A 160 -13.64 1.44 -21.42
N LYS A 161 -14.71 1.53 -20.62
CA LYS A 161 -16.06 1.84 -21.13
C LYS A 161 -16.14 3.18 -21.84
N LYS A 162 -15.32 4.15 -21.41
CA LYS A 162 -15.19 5.46 -22.07
C LYS A 162 -14.27 5.45 -23.27
N GLY A 163 -13.66 4.31 -23.60
CA GLY A 163 -12.83 4.14 -24.78
C GLY A 163 -11.35 4.42 -24.58
N PHE A 164 -10.89 4.53 -23.34
CA PHE A 164 -9.47 4.62 -23.03
C PHE A 164 -8.81 3.25 -23.05
N MET A 165 -7.54 3.20 -23.40
CA MET A 165 -6.67 2.07 -23.05
C MET A 165 -6.09 2.34 -21.65
N VAL A 166 -6.15 1.34 -20.77
CA VAL A 166 -5.65 1.45 -19.42
C VAL A 166 -4.47 0.53 -19.24
N TYR A 167 -3.34 1.10 -18.77
CA TYR A 167 -2.18 0.33 -18.33
C TYR A 167 -2.07 0.47 -16.81
N ARG A 168 -2.46 -0.58 -16.12
CA ARG A 168 -2.40 -0.63 -14.67
C ARG A 168 -1.01 -1.09 -14.23
N ILE A 169 -0.22 -0.14 -13.72
CA ILE A 169 1.18 -0.35 -13.36
C ILE A 169 1.25 -0.84 -11.92
N ASN A 170 1.78 -2.04 -11.71
CA ASN A 170 1.99 -2.60 -10.39
C ASN A 170 3.28 -2.08 -9.75
N LYS A 171 4.36 -2.00 -10.53
CA LYS A 171 5.68 -1.52 -10.09
C LYS A 171 6.12 -0.29 -10.86
N LEU A 172 5.74 0.87 -10.35
CA LEU A 172 6.01 2.13 -11.03
C LEU A 172 7.51 2.38 -11.24
N GLN A 173 8.34 2.18 -10.22
CA GLN A 173 9.79 2.39 -10.34
C GLN A 173 10.43 1.48 -11.37
N SER A 174 10.11 0.18 -11.34
CA SER A 174 10.61 -0.78 -12.32
C SER A 174 10.11 -0.50 -13.72
N PHE A 175 8.87 -0.05 -13.85
CA PHE A 175 8.26 0.33 -15.11
C PHE A 175 8.99 1.50 -15.78
N ILE A 176 9.34 2.52 -15.02
CA ILE A 176 10.07 3.68 -15.52
C ILE A 176 11.55 3.35 -15.75
N ALA A 177 12.21 2.69 -14.79
CA ALA A 177 13.63 2.32 -14.89
C ALA A 177 13.91 1.36 -16.07
N GLY A 178 12.97 0.49 -16.39
CA GLY A 178 13.04 -0.40 -17.56
C GLY A 178 12.66 0.26 -18.88
N HIS A 179 12.48 1.58 -18.93
CA HIS A 179 12.03 2.33 -20.12
C HIS A 179 10.73 1.81 -20.75
N HIS A 180 9.91 1.09 -20.00
CA HIS A 180 8.66 0.53 -20.51
C HIS A 180 7.65 1.62 -20.91
N ALA A 181 7.71 2.77 -20.22
CA ALA A 181 6.88 3.92 -20.55
C ALA A 181 7.19 4.54 -21.91
N ASP A 182 8.40 4.34 -22.46
CA ASP A 182 8.78 4.87 -23.76
C ASP A 182 8.05 4.19 -24.93
N SER A 183 7.57 2.97 -24.70
CA SER A 183 6.76 2.22 -25.67
C SER A 183 5.25 2.51 -25.59
N ILE A 184 4.83 3.31 -24.61
CA ILE A 184 3.43 3.68 -24.38
C ILE A 184 3.30 5.21 -24.49
N GLN A 185 2.49 5.66 -25.45
CA GLN A 185 2.14 7.08 -25.54
C GLN A 185 1.01 7.41 -24.54
N ALA A 186 1.39 7.63 -23.29
CA ALA A 186 0.41 7.96 -22.27
C ALA A 186 -0.13 9.40 -22.43
N ASN A 187 -1.44 9.56 -22.35
CA ASN A 187 -2.11 10.85 -22.37
C ASN A 187 -2.30 11.41 -20.96
N ALA A 188 -2.37 10.54 -19.95
CA ALA A 188 -2.48 10.93 -18.56
C ALA A 188 -1.96 9.83 -17.64
N VAL A 189 -1.56 10.22 -16.43
CA VAL A 189 -1.31 9.31 -15.31
C VAL A 189 -2.34 9.58 -14.22
N VAL A 190 -2.92 8.52 -13.67
CA VAL A 190 -3.78 8.58 -12.49
C VAL A 190 -3.07 7.84 -11.37
N ASN A 191 -2.70 8.57 -10.33
CA ASN A 191 -2.06 8.02 -9.14
C ASN A 191 -3.04 7.94 -7.97
N MET A 192 -3.25 6.73 -7.48
CA MET A 192 -4.15 6.46 -6.35
C MET A 192 -3.45 6.48 -4.99
N ALA A 193 -2.12 6.55 -4.97
CA ALA A 193 -1.34 6.59 -3.73
C ALA A 193 -1.41 7.97 -3.07
N HIS A 194 -1.18 7.97 -1.75
CA HIS A 194 -0.96 9.18 -1.00
C HIS A 194 0.50 9.65 -1.13
N GLY A 195 0.73 10.94 -0.91
CA GLY A 195 2.06 11.49 -0.84
C GLY A 195 2.69 11.73 -2.22
N ARG A 196 4.02 11.86 -2.22
CA ARG A 196 4.81 12.13 -3.42
C ARG A 196 5.11 10.86 -4.21
N LEU A 197 5.13 11.00 -5.53
CA LEU A 197 5.57 9.93 -6.44
C LEU A 197 7.10 9.79 -6.52
N GLY A 198 7.83 10.79 -6.01
CA GLY A 198 9.28 10.88 -6.13
C GLY A 198 9.74 11.68 -7.35
N ASP A 199 10.88 12.37 -7.18
CA ASP A 199 11.37 13.35 -8.15
C ASP A 199 11.66 12.74 -9.52
N TYR A 200 12.14 11.50 -9.56
CA TYR A 200 12.42 10.78 -10.81
C TYR A 200 11.17 10.61 -11.69
N PHE A 201 10.04 10.27 -11.08
CA PHE A 201 8.79 10.10 -11.84
C PHE A 201 8.19 11.44 -12.25
N VAL A 202 8.26 12.43 -11.38
CA VAL A 202 7.82 13.80 -11.69
C VAL A 202 8.61 14.36 -12.88
N GLU A 203 9.91 14.14 -12.91
CA GLU A 203 10.74 14.57 -14.03
C GLU A 203 10.38 13.85 -15.35
N PHE A 204 10.12 12.54 -15.29
CA PHE A 204 9.60 11.79 -16.43
C PHE A 204 8.29 12.40 -16.98
N LEU A 205 7.34 12.72 -16.09
CA LEU A 205 6.07 13.33 -16.50
C LEU A 205 6.27 14.71 -17.17
N LYS A 206 7.18 15.53 -16.62
CA LYS A 206 7.52 16.84 -17.18
C LYS A 206 8.15 16.69 -18.57
N GLN A 207 9.13 15.81 -18.73
CA GLN A 207 9.81 15.59 -20.00
C GLN A 207 8.85 15.11 -21.10
N LYS A 208 7.90 14.27 -20.75
CA LYS A 208 6.90 13.73 -21.69
C LYS A 208 5.65 14.62 -21.81
N ASN A 209 5.55 15.68 -21.02
CA ASN A 209 4.38 16.55 -20.93
C ASN A 209 3.07 15.78 -20.66
N ILE A 210 3.11 14.86 -19.69
CA ILE A 210 1.99 14.01 -19.33
C ILE A 210 1.34 14.58 -18.04
N PRO A 211 0.05 14.92 -18.05
CA PRO A 211 -0.66 15.38 -16.85
C PRO A 211 -0.80 14.28 -15.81
N LEU A 212 -0.61 14.64 -14.54
CA LEU A 212 -0.81 13.79 -13.39
C LEU A 212 -2.13 14.13 -12.71
N PHE A 213 -2.98 13.12 -12.53
CA PHE A 213 -4.19 13.21 -11.74
C PHE A 213 -4.00 12.40 -10.46
N SER A 214 -4.32 13.01 -9.33
CA SER A 214 -4.26 12.36 -8.02
C SER A 214 -5.62 12.49 -7.33
N PRO A 215 -6.58 11.62 -7.66
CA PRO A 215 -7.92 11.70 -7.09
C PRO A 215 -7.87 11.48 -5.57
N LEU A 216 -8.78 12.13 -4.87
CA LEU A 216 -8.84 12.05 -3.42
C LEU A 216 -9.62 10.82 -2.96
N ASN A 217 -8.99 10.05 -2.08
CA ASN A 217 -9.60 8.93 -1.39
C ASN A 217 -9.85 9.31 0.06
N ILE A 218 -11.09 9.25 0.52
CA ILE A 218 -11.39 9.48 1.93
C ILE A 218 -11.29 8.16 2.70
N ASN A 219 -10.58 8.19 3.82
CA ASN A 219 -10.32 7.04 4.69
C ASN A 219 -11.33 6.91 5.84
N ARG A 220 -12.50 7.54 5.69
CA ARG A 220 -13.61 7.48 6.63
C ARG A 220 -14.88 7.00 5.94
N LEU A 221 -15.89 6.66 6.74
CA LEU A 221 -17.22 6.44 6.21
C LEU A 221 -17.73 7.72 5.51
N THR A 222 -18.35 7.54 4.36
CA THR A 222 -18.89 8.67 3.58
C THR A 222 -19.86 9.51 4.41
N THR A 223 -20.69 8.86 5.25
CA THR A 223 -21.64 9.53 6.15
C THR A 223 -20.96 10.35 7.24
N GLU A 224 -19.83 9.88 7.76
CA GLU A 224 -19.02 10.64 8.74
C GLU A 224 -18.36 11.84 8.08
N TRP A 225 -17.80 11.64 6.89
CA TRP A 225 -17.20 12.71 6.11
C TRP A 225 -18.19 13.84 5.80
N GLU A 226 -19.39 13.49 5.34
CA GLU A 226 -20.44 14.46 5.00
C GLU A 226 -20.94 15.24 6.22
N SER A 227 -20.92 14.63 7.39
CA SER A 227 -21.38 15.25 8.65
C SER A 227 -20.29 16.05 9.38
N ASP A 228 -19.02 15.83 9.06
CA ASP A 228 -17.89 16.48 9.73
C ASP A 228 -17.61 17.86 9.14
N LYS A 229 -17.97 18.89 9.88
CA LYS A 229 -17.73 20.30 9.50
C LYS A 229 -16.24 20.68 9.46
N GLN A 230 -15.38 19.93 10.15
CA GLN A 230 -13.94 20.16 10.14
C GLN A 230 -13.29 19.65 8.84
N GLY A 231 -13.87 18.64 8.20
CA GLY A 231 -13.33 18.05 6.97
C GLY A 231 -12.03 17.28 7.19
N MET A 232 -10.97 17.64 6.48
CA MET A 232 -9.67 16.98 6.60
C MET A 232 -8.89 17.47 7.81
N ASN A 233 -8.31 16.54 8.56
CA ASN A 233 -7.27 16.89 9.52
C ASN A 233 -5.96 17.26 8.79
N GLY A 234 -5.03 17.94 9.51
CA GLY A 234 -3.80 18.44 8.91
C GLY A 234 -2.90 17.35 8.30
N GLY A 235 -2.84 16.16 8.88
CA GLY A 235 -2.07 15.04 8.35
C GLY A 235 -2.64 14.52 7.03
N PHE A 236 -3.94 14.33 6.98
CA PHE A 236 -4.62 13.87 5.76
C PHE A 236 -4.57 14.94 4.65
N MET A 237 -4.72 16.22 5.00
CA MET A 237 -4.55 17.32 4.06
C MET A 237 -3.12 17.37 3.49
N SER A 238 -2.12 17.20 4.35
CA SER A 238 -0.71 17.18 3.90
C SER A 238 -0.45 16.05 2.90
N GLN A 239 -0.84 14.82 3.24
CA GLN A 239 -0.59 13.66 2.38
C GLN A 239 -1.43 13.65 1.11
N SER A 240 -2.66 14.10 1.20
CA SER A 240 -3.64 13.94 0.13
C SER A 240 -3.80 15.18 -0.74
N ILE A 241 -3.38 16.34 -0.30
CA ILE A 241 -3.47 17.60 -1.07
C ILE A 241 -2.10 18.21 -1.27
N VAL A 242 -1.47 18.65 -0.19
CA VAL A 242 -0.27 19.49 -0.30
C VAL A 242 0.87 18.76 -1.00
N THR A 243 1.14 17.52 -0.58
CA THR A 243 2.29 16.76 -1.10
C THR A 243 2.17 16.43 -2.59
N PRO A 244 1.03 15.93 -3.10
CA PRO A 244 0.88 15.73 -4.54
C PRO A 244 0.76 17.02 -5.37
N GLU A 245 0.30 18.15 -4.77
CA GLU A 245 0.35 19.46 -5.46
C GLU A 245 1.80 19.91 -5.71
N ILE A 246 2.72 19.58 -4.81
CA ILE A 246 4.16 19.82 -5.01
C ILE A 246 4.67 19.06 -6.26
N ASP A 247 4.11 17.89 -6.54
CA ASP A 247 4.41 17.10 -7.74
C ASP A 247 3.64 17.60 -8.99
N GLY A 248 2.83 18.66 -8.87
CA GLY A 248 2.03 19.22 -9.95
C GLY A 248 0.77 18.40 -10.27
N ALA A 249 0.28 17.62 -9.33
CA ALA A 249 -0.90 16.79 -9.54
C ALA A 249 -2.19 17.60 -9.57
N ILE A 250 -3.07 17.27 -10.50
CA ILE A 250 -4.43 17.81 -10.61
C ILE A 250 -5.36 17.00 -9.72
N ARG A 251 -6.18 17.67 -8.89
CA ARG A 251 -7.05 17.06 -7.90
C ARG A 251 -8.46 17.60 -7.90
N PRO A 252 -9.21 17.26 -8.86
CA PRO A 252 -10.52 17.89 -8.95
C PRO A 252 -11.55 17.34 -7.96
N TYR A 253 -11.52 16.03 -7.58
CA TYR A 253 -12.66 15.40 -6.89
C TYR A 253 -12.27 14.27 -5.94
N VAL A 254 -13.14 14.05 -4.93
CA VAL A 254 -13.18 12.83 -4.13
C VAL A 254 -13.81 11.70 -4.96
N VAL A 255 -13.10 10.60 -5.14
CA VAL A 255 -13.55 9.47 -5.98
C VAL A 255 -13.93 8.26 -5.16
N PHE A 256 -13.34 8.10 -3.96
CA PHE A 256 -13.55 6.94 -3.11
C PHE A 256 -13.85 7.35 -1.67
N GLY A 257 -14.75 6.61 -1.05
CA GLY A 257 -15.06 6.68 0.37
C GLY A 257 -15.52 5.32 0.88
N GLN A 258 -15.34 5.08 2.17
CA GLN A 258 -15.80 3.85 2.80
C GLN A 258 -17.33 3.87 2.95
N ARG A 259 -17.97 2.72 2.73
CA ARG A 259 -19.39 2.50 2.98
C ARG A 259 -19.56 1.30 3.91
N ILE A 260 -20.57 1.35 4.77
CA ILE A 260 -20.98 0.17 5.52
C ILE A 260 -21.69 -0.76 4.53
N ASN A 261 -21.13 -1.95 4.32
CA ASN A 261 -21.85 -2.99 3.60
C ASN A 261 -23.02 -3.42 4.47
N LYS A 262 -24.23 -3.26 3.95
CA LYS A 262 -25.45 -3.76 4.58
C LYS A 262 -25.64 -5.24 4.25
#